data_63959b346c47a83a6cf8befa212e5613
#
_entry.id   63959b346c47a83a6cf8befa212e5613
#
_cell.length_a   1.000
_cell.length_b   1.000
_cell.length_c   1.000
_cell.angle_alpha   90.00
_cell.angle_beta   90.00
_cell.angle_gamma   90.00
#
_symmetry.space_group_name_H-M   'P 1'
#
loop_
_entity.id
_entity.type
_entity.pdbx_description
1 polymer ?
#
loop_
_entity_poly.entity_id
_entity_poly.type
_entity_poly.pdbx_seq_one_letter_code
_entity_poly.pdbx_strand_id
1 'polypeptide(L)'
;MSKLRRLISFILAFSLLCPVVFVRVSAYNDTEGHWAAQAIARWTERGVVQGDGISFRPDAPITGGELASVIAKTLDFNVFSTDGDKFWYSPYLRKCASERITVNTEKPYISRQDAMVALSQALSVTDGDRSALSSYLDADQVADAAVPYVSGMIASGIVNGVRPDWLAPGKALTRAELITMLDRAIVQVISEPGRYELSDAPGIILIASADVTLTGETDADILVTNGADGGTVTFQNAIVTGRFTVRANNALIVNNNSELPMIGFFGWGSDLKVLPLELPPVVPPAVKGSSKPEPVYKALNISKSSSSHVIDGGEYSYITIEKDLDDGDVTLKNVTIHDNLLIQGGGSNSIHLENCKISGEVRMEKSAGEPPRLHLTKTPVGKVIVRNPAIIEADDAASLVKNIEARSDLIVRGEQTSIDNIEVKAANETSVAVSLENGHIRQMHTFTPTTVSNRSAEIAALLAGSQLTLREGRFPRSEERR
;
A
#
# COMPACT_ATOMS: atom_id res chain seq x y z
N MET A 1 54.44 -31.41 -21.06
CA MET A 1 53.40 -30.47 -20.60
C MET A 1 52.03 -30.62 -21.26
N SER A 2 51.88 -31.33 -22.35
CA SER A 2 50.58 -31.48 -23.07
C SER A 2 49.63 -32.55 -22.50
N LYS A 3 50.16 -33.61 -21.86
CA LYS A 3 49.33 -34.68 -21.30
C LYS A 3 48.65 -34.30 -19.98
N LEU A 4 49.32 -33.48 -19.18
CA LEU A 4 48.80 -32.99 -17.87
C LEU A 4 47.62 -31.98 -18.09
N ARG A 5 47.72 -31.11 -19.09
CA ARG A 5 46.64 -30.17 -19.45
C ARG A 5 45.38 -30.88 -19.94
N ARG A 6 45.48 -31.99 -20.69
CA ARG A 6 44.33 -32.79 -21.17
C ARG A 6 43.70 -33.55 -20.00
N LEU A 7 44.43 -34.00 -19.01
CA LEU A 7 43.88 -34.68 -17.83
C LEU A 7 43.11 -33.70 -16.92
N ILE A 8 43.60 -32.48 -16.75
CA ILE A 8 42.96 -31.41 -15.97
C ILE A 8 41.65 -30.96 -16.69
N SER A 9 41.66 -30.83 -18.00
CA SER A 9 40.43 -30.49 -18.78
C SER A 9 39.36 -31.61 -18.71
N PHE A 10 39.74 -32.87 -18.62
CA PHE A 10 38.80 -33.99 -18.46
C PHE A 10 38.21 -34.06 -17.07
N ILE A 11 38.95 -33.75 -16.04
CA ILE A 11 38.47 -33.71 -14.65
C ILE A 11 37.52 -32.52 -14.44
N LEU A 12 37.78 -31.34 -15.04
CA LEU A 12 36.88 -30.19 -15.02
C LEU A 12 35.61 -30.41 -15.83
N ALA A 13 35.64 -31.14 -16.93
CA ALA A 13 34.45 -31.45 -17.74
C ALA A 13 33.56 -32.53 -17.07
N PHE A 14 34.14 -33.41 -16.27
CA PHE A 14 33.36 -34.45 -15.56
C PHE A 14 32.70 -33.93 -14.27
N SER A 15 33.22 -32.86 -13.66
CA SER A 15 32.59 -32.20 -12.52
C SER A 15 31.36 -31.35 -12.89
N LEU A 16 31.22 -31.00 -14.19
CA LEU A 16 30.08 -30.22 -14.71
C LEU A 16 28.89 -31.10 -15.19
N LEU A 17 29.05 -32.42 -15.20
CA LEU A 17 27.99 -33.37 -15.60
C LEU A 17 27.51 -34.26 -14.45
N CYS A 18 27.75 -33.84 -13.19
CA CYS A 18 27.03 -34.49 -12.08
C CYS A 18 25.62 -33.95 -12.11
N PRO A 19 24.58 -34.72 -12.45
CA PRO A 19 23.22 -34.26 -12.22
C PRO A 19 23.12 -34.00 -10.73
N VAL A 20 22.88 -32.76 -10.35
CA VAL A 20 22.43 -32.46 -9.00
C VAL A 20 21.10 -33.18 -8.89
N VAL A 21 21.14 -34.41 -8.37
CA VAL A 21 19.97 -35.12 -7.92
C VAL A 21 19.48 -34.29 -6.73
N PHE A 22 18.55 -33.39 -6.99
CA PHE A 22 17.70 -32.84 -5.94
C PHE A 22 16.95 -34.03 -5.37
N VAL A 23 17.54 -34.67 -4.37
CA VAL A 23 16.79 -35.52 -3.46
C VAL A 23 15.78 -34.58 -2.81
N ARG A 24 14.55 -34.59 -3.32
CA ARG A 24 13.42 -33.96 -2.64
C ARG A 24 13.25 -34.74 -1.34
N VAL A 25 13.89 -34.28 -0.29
CA VAL A 25 13.58 -34.76 1.05
C VAL A 25 12.14 -34.31 1.26
N SER A 26 11.19 -35.25 1.28
CA SER A 26 9.86 -34.99 1.80
C SER A 26 10.07 -34.46 3.20
N ALA A 27 9.65 -33.22 3.45
CA ALA A 27 9.90 -32.57 4.73
C ALA A 27 9.26 -33.35 5.91
N TYR A 28 8.24 -34.17 5.59
CA TYR A 28 7.47 -34.94 6.56
C TYR A 28 7.11 -36.33 6.04
N ASN A 29 7.14 -37.32 6.90
CA ASN A 29 6.90 -38.73 6.55
C ASN A 29 5.48 -39.00 6.05
N ASP A 30 4.49 -38.21 6.49
CA ASP A 30 3.07 -38.35 6.17
C ASP A 30 2.60 -37.54 4.98
N THR A 31 3.52 -36.91 4.26
CA THR A 31 3.20 -36.14 3.04
C THR A 31 3.59 -36.86 1.76
N GLU A 32 4.32 -37.97 1.85
CA GLU A 32 4.69 -38.75 0.68
C GLU A 32 3.45 -39.38 0.01
N GLY A 33 3.28 -39.10 -1.28
CA GLY A 33 2.09 -39.53 -2.05
C GLY A 33 0.81 -38.76 -1.74
N HIS A 34 0.83 -37.84 -0.79
CA HIS A 34 -0.34 -37.00 -0.50
C HIS A 34 -0.57 -35.98 -1.63
N TRP A 35 -1.83 -35.76 -2.00
CA TRP A 35 -2.21 -34.84 -3.09
C TRP A 35 -1.71 -33.41 -2.91
N ALA A 36 -1.56 -32.94 -1.67
CA ALA A 36 -1.05 -31.59 -1.34
C ALA A 36 0.47 -31.56 -1.06
N ALA A 37 1.22 -32.66 -1.26
CA ALA A 37 2.63 -32.77 -0.89
C ALA A 37 3.49 -31.63 -1.44
N GLN A 38 3.30 -31.26 -2.70
CA GLN A 38 4.08 -30.19 -3.34
C GLN A 38 3.78 -28.81 -2.75
N ALA A 39 2.50 -28.51 -2.50
CA ALA A 39 2.09 -27.28 -1.87
C ALA A 39 2.65 -27.20 -0.44
N ILE A 40 2.53 -28.26 0.34
CA ILE A 40 3.08 -28.33 1.70
C ILE A 40 4.59 -28.08 1.70
N ALA A 41 5.33 -28.70 0.78
CA ALA A 41 6.78 -28.51 0.68
C ALA A 41 7.13 -27.05 0.39
N ARG A 42 6.49 -26.42 -0.61
CA ARG A 42 6.72 -24.99 -0.96
C ARG A 42 6.48 -24.04 0.21
N TRP A 43 5.35 -24.20 0.89
CA TRP A 43 4.98 -23.32 2.01
C TRP A 43 5.73 -23.61 3.30
N THR A 44 6.23 -24.83 3.47
CA THR A 44 7.18 -25.18 4.54
C THR A 44 8.55 -24.55 4.31
N GLU A 45 9.08 -24.62 3.09
CA GLU A 45 10.35 -23.99 2.72
C GLU A 45 10.33 -22.49 2.97
N ARG A 46 9.19 -21.85 2.76
CA ARG A 46 8.96 -20.43 3.07
C ARG A 46 8.72 -20.12 4.55
N GLY A 47 8.68 -21.13 5.41
CA GLY A 47 8.45 -20.94 6.83
C GLY A 47 7.02 -20.56 7.22
N VAL A 48 6.07 -20.54 6.27
CA VAL A 48 4.67 -20.17 6.50
C VAL A 48 3.96 -21.25 7.32
N VAL A 49 4.24 -22.51 7.02
CA VAL A 49 3.71 -23.66 7.78
C VAL A 49 4.83 -24.55 8.25
N GLN A 50 4.56 -25.29 9.30
CA GLN A 50 5.47 -26.33 9.81
C GLN A 50 4.69 -27.46 10.48
N GLY A 51 5.29 -28.66 10.47
CA GLY A 51 4.84 -29.81 11.25
C GLY A 51 5.51 -29.88 12.62
N ASP A 52 5.45 -31.06 13.24
CA ASP A 52 6.10 -31.32 14.52
C ASP A 52 7.57 -31.81 14.41
N GLY A 53 8.15 -31.69 13.21
CA GLY A 53 9.49 -32.17 12.87
C GLY A 53 9.51 -33.55 12.22
N ILE A 54 8.46 -34.36 12.38
CA ILE A 54 8.31 -35.70 11.79
C ILE A 54 7.11 -35.73 10.84
N SER A 55 5.97 -35.19 11.28
CA SER A 55 4.69 -35.25 10.61
C SER A 55 4.14 -33.84 10.35
N PHE A 56 3.48 -33.66 9.23
CA PHE A 56 2.73 -32.45 8.91
C PHE A 56 1.26 -32.56 9.34
N ARG A 57 0.71 -33.75 9.37
CA ARG A 57 -0.70 -34.06 9.63
C ARG A 57 -1.64 -33.36 8.62
N PRO A 58 -1.50 -33.64 7.30
CA PRO A 58 -2.21 -32.91 6.25
C PRO A 58 -3.73 -32.95 6.37
N ASP A 59 -4.31 -34.10 6.77
CA ASP A 59 -5.74 -34.30 6.90
C ASP A 59 -6.32 -33.86 8.25
N ALA A 60 -5.46 -33.41 9.19
CA ALA A 60 -5.94 -32.89 10.46
C ALA A 60 -6.68 -31.57 10.27
N PRO A 61 -7.81 -31.36 10.98
CA PRO A 61 -8.50 -30.09 10.95
C PRO A 61 -7.64 -28.99 11.56
N ILE A 62 -7.71 -27.79 10.98
CA ILE A 62 -6.95 -26.61 11.44
C ILE A 62 -7.76 -25.79 12.44
N THR A 63 -7.08 -25.19 13.42
CA THR A 63 -7.65 -24.24 14.38
C THR A 63 -7.64 -22.82 13.84
N GLY A 64 -8.47 -21.92 14.38
CA GLY A 64 -8.43 -20.49 14.04
C GLY A 64 -7.09 -19.85 14.40
N GLY A 65 -6.45 -20.27 15.49
CA GLY A 65 -5.12 -19.77 15.88
C GLY A 65 -4.02 -20.17 14.89
N GLU A 66 -4.05 -21.39 14.37
CA GLU A 66 -3.13 -21.84 13.32
C GLU A 66 -3.36 -21.06 12.01
N LEU A 67 -4.63 -20.83 11.61
CA LEU A 67 -4.95 -20.01 10.45
C LEU A 67 -4.42 -18.58 10.60
N ALA A 68 -4.61 -17.95 11.77
CA ALA A 68 -4.08 -16.60 12.02
C ALA A 68 -2.56 -16.55 11.88
N SER A 69 -1.84 -17.58 12.37
CA SER A 69 -0.40 -17.71 12.20
C SER A 69 0.02 -17.85 10.73
N VAL A 70 -0.71 -18.67 9.97
CA VAL A 70 -0.45 -18.85 8.53
C VAL A 70 -0.66 -17.55 7.77
N ILE A 71 -1.76 -16.85 8.00
CA ILE A 71 -2.04 -15.54 7.38
C ILE A 71 -0.94 -14.53 7.71
N ALA A 72 -0.59 -14.41 8.98
CA ALA A 72 0.40 -13.44 9.42
C ALA A 72 1.79 -13.69 8.80
N LYS A 73 2.18 -14.94 8.67
CA LYS A 73 3.45 -15.34 8.03
C LYS A 73 3.42 -15.17 6.51
N THR A 74 2.26 -15.40 5.88
CA THR A 74 2.08 -15.18 4.43
C THR A 74 2.21 -13.70 4.07
N LEU A 75 1.74 -12.81 4.95
CA LEU A 75 1.73 -11.36 4.72
C LEU A 75 2.92 -10.64 5.39
N ASP A 76 3.86 -11.39 5.96
CA ASP A 76 5.05 -10.89 6.67
C ASP A 76 4.69 -9.90 7.80
N PHE A 77 3.59 -10.15 8.49
CA PHE A 77 3.15 -9.27 9.57
C PHE A 77 4.16 -9.25 10.73
N ASN A 78 4.52 -8.06 11.17
CA ASN A 78 5.26 -7.89 12.41
C ASN A 78 4.36 -8.24 13.61
N VAL A 79 4.65 -9.37 14.25
CA VAL A 79 3.86 -9.92 15.36
C VAL A 79 4.66 -9.86 16.64
N PHE A 80 4.09 -9.22 17.67
CA PHE A 80 4.75 -9.03 18.97
C PHE A 80 3.93 -9.68 20.08
N SER A 81 4.59 -10.48 20.91
CA SER A 81 4.00 -11.05 22.12
C SER A 81 3.97 -10.00 23.24
N THR A 82 2.94 -10.07 24.07
CA THR A 82 2.74 -9.23 25.26
C THR A 82 2.50 -10.09 26.50
N ASP A 83 2.73 -9.55 27.69
CA ASP A 83 2.50 -10.26 28.96
C ASP A 83 1.04 -10.71 29.17
N GLY A 84 0.11 -10.13 28.40
CA GLY A 84 -1.31 -10.49 28.42
C GLY A 84 -1.71 -11.66 27.51
N ASP A 85 -0.80 -12.19 26.73
CA ASP A 85 -1.09 -13.27 25.77
C ASP A 85 -1.32 -14.60 26.50
N LYS A 86 -2.56 -15.09 26.43
CA LYS A 86 -2.94 -16.36 27.08
C LYS A 86 -2.56 -17.60 26.28
N PHE A 87 -2.48 -17.45 24.97
CA PHE A 87 -2.20 -18.55 24.04
C PHE A 87 -1.09 -18.12 23.07
N TRP A 88 -0.33 -19.08 22.55
CA TRP A 88 0.75 -18.85 21.61
C TRP A 88 0.29 -18.11 20.32
N TYR A 89 -0.98 -18.26 19.96
CA TYR A 89 -1.57 -17.62 18.77
C TYR A 89 -2.22 -16.25 19.06
N SER A 90 -2.30 -15.81 20.32
CA SER A 90 -2.93 -14.53 20.68
C SER A 90 -2.32 -13.32 19.93
N PRO A 91 -0.99 -13.22 19.77
CA PRO A 91 -0.37 -12.14 19.01
C PRO A 91 -0.83 -12.12 17.54
N TYR A 92 -0.93 -13.30 16.93
CA TYR A 92 -1.36 -13.44 15.53
C TYR A 92 -2.82 -13.04 15.33
N LEU A 93 -3.71 -13.44 16.25
CA LEU A 93 -5.12 -13.03 16.22
C LEU A 93 -5.26 -11.52 16.36
N ARG A 94 -4.55 -10.93 17.32
CA ARG A 94 -4.55 -9.48 17.53
C ARG A 94 -4.07 -8.73 16.28
N LYS A 95 -3.00 -9.23 15.65
CA LYS A 95 -2.50 -8.64 14.40
C LYS A 95 -3.49 -8.80 13.26
N CYS A 96 -4.07 -9.98 13.05
CA CYS A 96 -5.13 -10.18 12.05
C CYS A 96 -6.30 -9.20 12.27
N ALA A 97 -6.76 -9.05 13.53
CA ALA A 97 -7.85 -8.13 13.86
C ALA A 97 -7.49 -6.66 13.54
N SER A 98 -6.26 -6.21 13.85
CA SER A 98 -5.79 -4.86 13.51
C SER A 98 -5.74 -4.62 11.99
N GLU A 99 -5.54 -5.67 11.20
CA GLU A 99 -5.54 -5.65 9.73
C GLU A 99 -6.95 -5.89 9.13
N ARG A 100 -8.00 -5.89 9.97
CA ARG A 100 -9.39 -6.14 9.57
C ARG A 100 -9.60 -7.54 8.96
N ILE A 101 -8.82 -8.51 9.41
CA ILE A 101 -8.95 -9.92 9.03
C ILE A 101 -9.66 -10.66 10.17
N THR A 102 -10.85 -11.16 9.89
CA THR A 102 -11.69 -11.84 10.87
C THR A 102 -11.31 -13.31 10.95
N VAL A 103 -10.81 -13.76 12.10
CA VAL A 103 -10.52 -15.18 12.35
C VAL A 103 -11.39 -15.69 13.50
N ASN A 104 -12.29 -16.62 13.19
CA ASN A 104 -13.17 -17.22 14.18
C ASN A 104 -12.41 -18.25 15.04
N THR A 105 -12.47 -18.11 16.37
CA THR A 105 -11.85 -19.02 17.35
C THR A 105 -12.83 -19.61 18.35
N GLU A 106 -14.13 -19.40 18.15
CA GLU A 106 -15.17 -19.89 19.06
C GLU A 106 -15.31 -21.41 19.01
N LYS A 107 -14.97 -22.02 17.86
CA LYS A 107 -14.99 -23.46 17.66
C LYS A 107 -13.59 -24.06 17.75
N PRO A 108 -13.46 -25.33 18.13
CA PRO A 108 -12.15 -26.02 18.17
C PRO A 108 -11.41 -25.99 16.84
N TYR A 109 -12.15 -26.03 15.73
CA TYR A 109 -11.62 -26.02 14.36
C TYR A 109 -12.37 -24.99 13.53
N ILE A 110 -11.66 -24.40 12.59
CA ILE A 110 -12.26 -23.41 11.70
C ILE A 110 -13.07 -24.08 10.59
N SER A 111 -14.24 -23.51 10.25
CA SER A 111 -15.01 -23.99 9.11
C SER A 111 -14.37 -23.53 7.78
N ARG A 112 -14.68 -24.23 6.69
CA ARG A 112 -14.23 -23.82 5.34
C ARG A 112 -14.68 -22.41 5.02
N GLN A 113 -15.94 -22.06 5.31
CA GLN A 113 -16.48 -20.71 5.09
C GLN A 113 -15.68 -19.67 5.89
N ASP A 114 -15.46 -19.89 7.19
CA ASP A 114 -14.75 -18.90 8.02
C ASP A 114 -13.30 -18.73 7.57
N ALA A 115 -12.65 -19.82 7.13
CA ALA A 115 -11.30 -19.75 6.56
C ALA A 115 -11.27 -19.01 5.21
N MET A 116 -12.27 -19.24 4.35
CA MET A 116 -12.39 -18.48 3.10
C MET A 116 -12.58 -16.98 3.35
N VAL A 117 -13.40 -16.60 4.34
CA VAL A 117 -13.59 -15.20 4.74
C VAL A 117 -12.25 -14.59 5.17
N ALA A 118 -11.53 -15.26 6.08
CA ALA A 118 -10.26 -14.76 6.57
C ALA A 118 -9.19 -14.64 5.46
N LEU A 119 -9.08 -15.65 4.59
CA LEU A 119 -8.15 -15.62 3.45
C LEU A 119 -8.54 -14.56 2.42
N SER A 120 -9.81 -14.43 2.10
CA SER A 120 -10.31 -13.41 1.18
C SER A 120 -9.97 -12.00 1.66
N GLN A 121 -10.18 -11.71 2.94
CA GLN A 121 -9.79 -10.43 3.56
C GLN A 121 -8.26 -10.23 3.55
N ALA A 122 -7.49 -11.27 3.84
CA ALA A 122 -6.03 -11.25 3.82
C ALA A 122 -5.46 -10.94 2.42
N LEU A 123 -6.02 -11.59 1.40
CA LEU A 123 -5.59 -11.52 0.01
C LEU A 123 -6.29 -10.41 -0.79
N SER A 124 -7.21 -9.66 -0.16
CA SER A 124 -7.98 -8.58 -0.79
C SER A 124 -8.88 -9.04 -1.96
N VAL A 125 -9.46 -10.24 -1.86
CA VAL A 125 -10.34 -10.87 -2.86
C VAL A 125 -11.80 -10.79 -2.37
N THR A 126 -12.40 -9.60 -2.31
CA THR A 126 -13.64 -9.36 -1.54
C THR A 126 -14.89 -9.06 -2.38
N ASP A 127 -14.82 -9.09 -3.72
CA ASP A 127 -15.84 -8.50 -4.60
C ASP A 127 -16.74 -9.53 -5.28
N GLY A 128 -16.94 -10.71 -4.69
CA GLY A 128 -17.79 -11.74 -5.25
C GLY A 128 -19.29 -11.51 -5.00
N ASP A 129 -20.12 -11.88 -5.94
CA ASP A 129 -21.56 -11.91 -5.77
C ASP A 129 -22.10 -13.36 -5.68
N ARG A 130 -23.35 -13.51 -5.27
CA ARG A 130 -23.98 -14.84 -5.06
C ARG A 130 -24.06 -15.70 -6.34
N SER A 131 -23.93 -15.12 -7.53
CA SER A 131 -24.00 -15.87 -8.79
C SER A 131 -22.87 -16.90 -8.91
N ALA A 132 -21.70 -16.61 -8.37
CA ALA A 132 -20.56 -17.54 -8.32
C ALA A 132 -20.85 -18.82 -7.52
N LEU A 133 -21.86 -18.80 -6.63
CA LEU A 133 -22.29 -19.95 -5.84
C LEU A 133 -23.29 -20.84 -6.57
N SER A 134 -23.85 -20.42 -7.71
CA SER A 134 -24.98 -21.06 -8.38
C SER A 134 -24.74 -22.51 -8.82
N SER A 135 -23.47 -22.91 -8.97
CA SER A 135 -23.10 -24.28 -9.32
C SER A 135 -23.08 -25.25 -8.13
N TYR A 136 -23.22 -24.74 -6.88
CA TYR A 136 -23.16 -25.57 -5.68
C TYR A 136 -24.56 -25.80 -5.08
N LEU A 137 -24.88 -27.06 -4.83
CA LEU A 137 -26.19 -27.47 -4.28
C LEU A 137 -26.39 -27.03 -2.83
N ASP A 138 -25.32 -26.75 -2.11
CA ASP A 138 -25.30 -26.28 -0.72
C ASP A 138 -24.95 -24.78 -0.58
N ALA A 139 -25.17 -24.02 -1.64
CA ALA A 139 -24.95 -22.56 -1.68
C ALA A 139 -25.77 -21.78 -0.62
N ASP A 140 -26.93 -22.32 -0.24
CA ASP A 140 -27.83 -21.77 0.79
C ASP A 140 -27.26 -21.89 2.21
N GLN A 141 -26.26 -22.77 2.43
CA GLN A 141 -25.57 -22.93 3.70
C GLN A 141 -24.46 -21.89 3.91
N VAL A 142 -24.12 -21.11 2.88
CA VAL A 142 -23.20 -19.97 2.99
C VAL A 142 -23.92 -18.82 3.67
N ALA A 143 -23.39 -18.38 4.83
CA ALA A 143 -23.95 -17.23 5.54
C ALA A 143 -23.94 -15.97 4.69
N ASP A 144 -24.98 -15.15 4.76
CA ASP A 144 -25.10 -13.94 3.92
C ASP A 144 -23.91 -13.00 4.04
N ALA A 145 -23.39 -12.81 5.26
CA ALA A 145 -22.19 -12.00 5.51
C ALA A 145 -20.92 -12.58 4.90
N ALA A 146 -20.88 -13.88 4.62
CA ALA A 146 -19.72 -14.56 4.01
C ALA A 146 -19.80 -14.58 2.47
N VAL A 147 -20.94 -14.30 1.88
CA VAL A 147 -21.15 -14.39 0.42
C VAL A 147 -20.13 -13.61 -0.38
N PRO A 148 -19.83 -12.31 -0.13
CA PRO A 148 -18.89 -11.56 -0.95
C PRO A 148 -17.49 -12.19 -0.97
N TYR A 149 -17.05 -12.73 0.16
CA TYR A 149 -15.75 -13.33 0.35
C TYR A 149 -15.65 -14.72 -0.30
N VAL A 150 -16.60 -15.59 0.02
CA VAL A 150 -16.64 -16.96 -0.52
C VAL A 150 -16.81 -16.94 -2.03
N SER A 151 -17.72 -16.11 -2.53
CA SER A 151 -17.95 -15.93 -3.98
C SER A 151 -16.73 -15.35 -4.68
N GLY A 152 -16.02 -14.40 -4.08
CA GLY A 152 -14.78 -13.85 -4.61
C GLY A 152 -13.68 -14.92 -4.75
N MET A 153 -13.50 -15.76 -3.75
CA MET A 153 -12.54 -16.86 -3.77
C MET A 153 -12.87 -17.92 -4.83
N ILE A 154 -14.16 -18.17 -5.10
CA ILE A 154 -14.62 -19.09 -6.15
C ILE A 154 -14.42 -18.47 -7.53
N ALA A 155 -14.88 -17.22 -7.72
CA ALA A 155 -14.76 -16.52 -8.99
C ALA A 155 -13.29 -16.36 -9.46
N SER A 156 -12.38 -16.18 -8.50
CA SER A 156 -10.92 -16.13 -8.76
C SER A 156 -10.29 -17.52 -8.95
N GLY A 157 -11.03 -18.62 -8.92
CA GLY A 157 -10.50 -19.97 -9.07
C GLY A 157 -9.63 -20.48 -7.90
N ILE A 158 -9.53 -19.71 -6.82
CA ILE A 158 -8.74 -20.06 -5.63
C ILE A 158 -9.36 -21.25 -4.90
N VAL A 159 -10.70 -21.25 -4.83
CA VAL A 159 -11.46 -22.30 -4.16
C VAL A 159 -12.35 -23.02 -5.15
N ASN A 160 -12.25 -24.36 -5.10
CA ASN A 160 -13.20 -25.26 -5.71
C ASN A 160 -13.99 -25.98 -4.61
N GLY A 161 -15.15 -26.53 -4.96
CA GLY A 161 -15.91 -27.40 -4.05
C GLY A 161 -15.10 -28.63 -3.59
N VAL A 162 -15.56 -29.29 -2.54
CA VAL A 162 -15.06 -30.62 -2.14
C VAL A 162 -15.48 -31.69 -3.16
N ARG A 163 -16.51 -31.37 -3.94
CA ARG A 163 -16.98 -32.04 -5.17
C ARG A 163 -17.40 -30.97 -6.16
N PRO A 164 -17.56 -31.31 -7.46
CA PRO A 164 -17.92 -30.31 -8.46
C PRO A 164 -19.18 -29.48 -8.14
N ASP A 165 -20.12 -30.07 -7.43
CA ASP A 165 -21.42 -29.48 -7.07
C ASP A 165 -21.61 -29.25 -5.55
N TRP A 166 -20.55 -29.38 -4.75
CA TRP A 166 -20.67 -29.32 -3.29
C TRP A 166 -19.51 -28.53 -2.65
N LEU A 167 -19.82 -27.41 -2.00
CA LEU A 167 -18.86 -26.50 -1.38
C LEU A 167 -18.44 -26.92 0.04
N ALA A 168 -19.38 -27.45 0.81
CA ALA A 168 -19.26 -27.83 2.22
C ALA A 168 -18.82 -26.68 3.14
N PRO A 169 -19.55 -25.53 3.18
CA PRO A 169 -19.11 -24.34 3.92
C PRO A 169 -18.94 -24.57 5.42
N GLY A 170 -19.76 -25.41 6.02
CA GLY A 170 -19.72 -25.77 7.46
C GLY A 170 -18.71 -26.83 7.85
N LYS A 171 -18.05 -27.52 6.89
CA LYS A 171 -17.06 -28.56 7.16
C LYS A 171 -15.82 -27.96 7.81
N ALA A 172 -15.23 -28.66 8.81
CA ALA A 172 -13.91 -28.29 9.33
C ALA A 172 -12.86 -28.35 8.21
N LEU A 173 -12.08 -27.27 8.05
CA LEU A 173 -11.03 -27.18 7.03
C LEU A 173 -9.81 -27.99 7.49
N THR A 174 -9.19 -28.76 6.58
CA THR A 174 -7.93 -29.44 6.89
C THR A 174 -6.72 -28.56 6.61
N ARG A 175 -5.57 -28.93 7.18
CA ARG A 175 -4.29 -28.25 6.97
C ARG A 175 -3.89 -28.26 5.49
N ALA A 176 -4.06 -29.42 4.82
CA ALA A 176 -3.79 -29.58 3.40
C ALA A 176 -4.71 -28.71 2.52
N GLU A 177 -6.01 -28.65 2.85
CA GLU A 177 -6.96 -27.81 2.13
C GLU A 177 -6.60 -26.33 2.22
N LEU A 178 -6.22 -25.83 3.41
CA LEU A 178 -5.76 -24.44 3.59
C LEU A 178 -4.54 -24.13 2.72
N ILE A 179 -3.50 -24.97 2.78
CA ILE A 179 -2.27 -24.73 2.03
C ILE A 179 -2.52 -24.78 0.54
N THR A 180 -3.42 -25.63 0.07
CA THR A 180 -3.78 -25.69 -1.35
C THR A 180 -4.55 -24.44 -1.79
N MET A 181 -5.37 -23.84 -0.94
CA MET A 181 -6.02 -22.55 -1.22
C MET A 181 -4.98 -21.44 -1.40
N LEU A 182 -3.98 -21.36 -0.51
CA LEU A 182 -2.88 -20.40 -0.65
C LEU A 182 -2.06 -20.64 -1.92
N ASP A 183 -1.75 -21.89 -2.20
CA ASP A 183 -0.93 -22.28 -3.34
C ASP A 183 -1.60 -22.01 -4.69
N ARG A 184 -2.91 -22.09 -4.74
CA ARG A 184 -3.69 -21.69 -5.92
C ARG A 184 -3.85 -20.19 -6.06
N ALA A 185 -3.94 -19.50 -4.92
CA ALA A 185 -4.10 -18.05 -4.92
C ALA A 185 -2.82 -17.35 -5.39
N ILE A 186 -1.65 -17.81 -4.93
CA ILE A 186 -0.37 -17.09 -5.07
C ILE A 186 0.48 -17.77 -6.14
N VAL A 187 0.57 -17.12 -7.30
CA VAL A 187 1.27 -17.63 -8.49
C VAL A 187 2.75 -17.28 -8.52
N GLN A 188 3.13 -16.19 -7.83
CA GLN A 188 4.52 -15.76 -7.71
C GLN A 188 4.76 -15.16 -6.34
N VAL A 189 5.93 -15.45 -5.73
CA VAL A 189 6.37 -14.77 -4.51
C VAL A 189 7.76 -14.22 -4.75
N ILE A 190 7.91 -12.92 -4.46
CA ILE A 190 9.17 -12.17 -4.58
C ILE A 190 9.60 -11.82 -3.16
N SER A 191 10.53 -12.60 -2.60
CA SER A 191 10.98 -12.53 -1.20
C SER A 191 12.41 -12.04 -1.03
N GLU A 192 13.10 -11.69 -2.13
CA GLU A 192 14.47 -11.17 -2.10
C GLU A 192 14.57 -9.89 -2.92
N PRO A 193 15.49 -8.97 -2.58
CA PRO A 193 15.79 -7.82 -3.43
C PRO A 193 16.28 -8.26 -4.81
N GLY A 194 15.94 -7.49 -5.86
CA GLY A 194 16.40 -7.81 -7.20
C GLY A 194 15.46 -7.37 -8.31
N ARG A 195 15.73 -7.89 -9.51
CA ARG A 195 14.91 -7.64 -10.70
C ARG A 195 14.14 -8.90 -11.09
N TYR A 196 12.84 -8.75 -11.31
CA TYR A 196 11.95 -9.86 -11.63
C TYR A 196 11.05 -9.49 -12.79
N GLU A 197 10.69 -10.51 -13.56
CA GLU A 197 9.60 -10.43 -14.52
C GLU A 197 8.29 -10.87 -13.83
N LEU A 198 7.23 -10.11 -14.05
CA LEU A 198 5.91 -10.42 -13.54
C LEU A 198 5.37 -11.69 -14.22
N SER A 199 4.78 -12.59 -13.42
CA SER A 199 4.13 -13.78 -13.95
C SER A 199 2.90 -13.40 -14.77
N ASP A 200 2.72 -14.04 -15.92
CA ASP A 200 1.52 -13.95 -16.76
C ASP A 200 0.39 -14.89 -16.30
N ALA A 201 0.64 -15.73 -15.29
CA ALA A 201 -0.35 -16.65 -14.75
C ALA A 201 -1.41 -15.89 -13.91
N PRO A 202 -2.71 -16.23 -14.08
CA PRO A 202 -3.77 -15.61 -13.30
C PRO A 202 -3.64 -15.98 -11.82
N GLY A 203 -3.83 -15.00 -10.92
CA GLY A 203 -3.72 -15.18 -9.47
C GLY A 203 -3.17 -13.95 -8.78
N ILE A 204 -2.38 -14.14 -7.73
CA ILE A 204 -1.79 -13.06 -6.95
C ILE A 204 -0.26 -13.16 -7.00
N ILE A 205 0.39 -12.07 -7.34
CA ILE A 205 1.83 -11.89 -7.19
C ILE A 205 2.08 -11.23 -5.84
N LEU A 206 2.74 -11.97 -4.93
CA LEU A 206 3.07 -11.53 -3.59
C LEU A 206 4.45 -10.89 -3.58
N ILE A 207 4.54 -9.61 -3.25
CA ILE A 207 5.81 -8.88 -3.13
C ILE A 207 6.14 -8.76 -1.64
N ALA A 208 7.04 -9.62 -1.18
CA ALA A 208 7.44 -9.82 0.20
C ALA A 208 8.88 -9.34 0.47
N SER A 209 9.38 -8.43 -0.35
CA SER A 209 10.71 -7.84 -0.21
C SER A 209 10.72 -6.41 -0.70
N ALA A 210 11.57 -5.60 -0.07
CA ALA A 210 11.93 -4.28 -0.53
C ALA A 210 13.01 -4.33 -1.63
N ASP A 211 13.27 -3.17 -2.25
CA ASP A 211 14.33 -2.96 -3.24
C ASP A 211 14.24 -3.91 -4.43
N VAL A 212 13.01 -4.12 -4.89
CA VAL A 212 12.70 -4.94 -6.07
C VAL A 212 12.36 -4.06 -7.27
N THR A 213 12.75 -4.53 -8.46
CA THR A 213 12.35 -3.92 -9.74
C THR A 213 11.58 -4.93 -10.56
N LEU A 214 10.38 -4.56 -10.99
CA LEU A 214 9.42 -5.42 -11.67
C LEU A 214 9.24 -4.96 -13.11
N THR A 215 9.25 -5.92 -14.03
CA THR A 215 9.07 -5.68 -15.47
C THR A 215 8.06 -6.68 -16.03
N GLY A 216 7.57 -6.46 -17.27
CA GLY A 216 6.64 -7.36 -17.94
C GLY A 216 5.18 -6.97 -17.79
N GLU A 217 4.31 -7.81 -18.32
CA GLU A 217 2.86 -7.58 -18.36
C GLU A 217 2.15 -8.66 -17.54
N THR A 218 1.11 -8.29 -16.79
CA THR A 218 0.32 -9.22 -16.01
C THR A 218 -1.11 -8.74 -15.80
N ASP A 219 -2.05 -9.68 -15.80
CA ASP A 219 -3.42 -9.49 -15.33
C ASP A 219 -3.61 -10.01 -13.89
N ALA A 220 -2.56 -10.56 -13.29
CA ALA A 220 -2.57 -10.98 -11.90
C ALA A 220 -2.72 -9.79 -10.94
N ASP A 221 -3.32 -10.06 -9.78
CA ASP A 221 -3.39 -9.10 -8.70
C ASP A 221 -2.01 -8.91 -8.04
N ILE A 222 -1.64 -7.69 -7.72
CA ILE A 222 -0.41 -7.37 -6.99
C ILE A 222 -0.74 -7.16 -5.51
N LEU A 223 -0.06 -7.86 -4.63
CA LEU A 223 -0.15 -7.68 -3.18
C LEU A 223 1.25 -7.46 -2.57
N VAL A 224 1.53 -6.22 -2.17
CA VAL A 224 2.77 -5.86 -1.47
C VAL A 224 2.56 -6.07 0.03
N THR A 225 3.34 -6.97 0.62
CA THR A 225 3.24 -7.35 2.04
C THR A 225 4.16 -6.52 2.93
N ASN A 226 4.07 -6.73 4.24
CA ASN A 226 4.96 -6.06 5.21
C ASN A 226 6.45 -6.47 5.07
N GLY A 227 6.77 -7.49 4.29
CA GLY A 227 8.17 -7.78 3.92
C GLY A 227 8.83 -6.65 3.13
N ALA A 228 8.05 -5.75 2.53
CA ALA A 228 8.53 -4.55 1.84
C ALA A 228 8.49 -3.27 2.71
N ASP A 229 8.26 -3.38 4.03
CA ASP A 229 8.17 -2.22 4.94
C ASP A 229 9.40 -1.30 4.81
N GLY A 230 9.16 -0.01 4.67
CA GLY A 230 10.19 1.03 4.61
C GLY A 230 11.05 1.05 3.36
N GLY A 231 10.84 0.16 2.40
CA GLY A 231 11.66 0.06 1.21
C GLY A 231 10.97 0.47 -0.08
N THR A 232 11.60 0.15 -1.21
CA THR A 232 11.15 0.56 -2.54
C THR A 232 10.73 -0.62 -3.38
N VAL A 233 9.57 -0.50 -4.04
CA VAL A 233 9.08 -1.44 -5.07
C VAL A 233 8.94 -0.65 -6.37
N THR A 234 9.78 -0.95 -7.36
CA THR A 234 9.81 -0.24 -8.64
C THR A 234 9.14 -1.07 -9.74
N PHE A 235 8.18 -0.48 -10.42
CA PHE A 235 7.62 -1.01 -11.67
C PHE A 235 8.27 -0.26 -12.84
N GLN A 236 8.97 -0.98 -13.69
CA GLN A 236 9.72 -0.41 -14.81
C GLN A 236 9.23 -0.98 -16.13
N ASN A 237 8.61 -0.15 -16.97
CA ASN A 237 8.00 -0.56 -18.24
C ASN A 237 7.06 -1.77 -18.05
N ALA A 238 6.32 -1.80 -16.96
CA ALA A 238 5.41 -2.88 -16.64
C ALA A 238 3.96 -2.48 -16.96
N ILE A 239 3.14 -3.48 -17.30
CA ILE A 239 1.69 -3.32 -17.48
C ILE A 239 1.01 -4.23 -16.48
N VAL A 240 0.24 -3.65 -15.57
CA VAL A 240 -0.53 -4.36 -14.55
C VAL A 240 -1.99 -3.99 -14.72
N THR A 241 -2.85 -4.96 -15.02
CA THR A 241 -4.29 -4.75 -15.18
C THR A 241 -5.11 -5.33 -14.04
N GLY A 242 -4.55 -6.24 -13.24
CA GLY A 242 -5.14 -6.78 -12.03
C GLY A 242 -5.26 -5.75 -10.90
N ARG A 243 -5.84 -6.12 -9.77
CA ARG A 243 -5.90 -5.25 -8.58
C ARG A 243 -4.51 -5.03 -8.01
N PHE A 244 -4.27 -3.86 -7.44
CA PHE A 244 -3.01 -3.55 -6.80
C PHE A 244 -3.24 -3.09 -5.37
N THR A 245 -2.78 -3.89 -4.41
CA THR A 245 -2.93 -3.65 -2.98
C THR A 245 -1.57 -3.55 -2.29
N VAL A 246 -1.37 -2.53 -1.46
CA VAL A 246 -0.16 -2.33 -0.65
C VAL A 246 -0.53 -2.40 0.82
N ARG A 247 -0.04 -3.44 1.52
CA ARG A 247 -0.15 -3.60 2.98
C ARG A 247 1.13 -3.21 3.70
N ALA A 248 2.25 -3.13 2.99
CA ALA A 248 3.52 -2.65 3.54
C ALA A 248 3.38 -1.25 4.15
N ASN A 249 4.14 -0.99 5.22
CA ASN A 249 4.21 0.32 5.86
C ASN A 249 5.40 1.10 5.34
N ASN A 250 5.23 2.41 5.12
CA ASN A 250 6.27 3.30 4.61
C ASN A 250 6.97 2.79 3.33
N ALA A 251 6.31 1.95 2.55
CA ALA A 251 6.84 1.46 1.29
C ALA A 251 6.66 2.51 0.20
N LEU A 252 7.68 2.69 -0.63
CA LEU A 252 7.64 3.58 -1.79
C LEU A 252 7.39 2.75 -3.04
N ILE A 253 6.22 2.89 -3.64
CA ILE A 253 5.92 2.33 -4.96
C ILE A 253 6.41 3.31 -6.02
N VAL A 254 7.36 2.89 -6.84
CA VAL A 254 7.91 3.71 -7.91
C VAL A 254 7.35 3.24 -9.24
N ASN A 255 6.59 4.12 -9.90
CA ASN A 255 6.15 3.91 -11.28
C ASN A 255 7.18 4.55 -12.23
N ASN A 256 7.94 3.71 -12.91
CA ASN A 256 8.90 4.12 -13.93
C ASN A 256 8.38 3.64 -15.30
N ASN A 257 7.66 4.51 -16.00
CA ASN A 257 7.09 4.26 -17.32
C ASN A 257 6.22 2.99 -17.37
N SER A 258 5.35 2.80 -16.39
CA SER A 258 4.49 1.61 -16.27
C SER A 258 3.03 1.99 -16.28
N GLU A 259 2.18 1.12 -16.79
CA GLU A 259 0.73 1.22 -16.68
C GLU A 259 0.29 0.45 -15.44
N LEU A 260 -0.13 1.16 -14.40
CA LEU A 260 -0.56 0.58 -13.15
C LEU A 260 -2.04 0.93 -12.88
N PRO A 261 -2.83 0.01 -12.33
CA PRO A 261 -4.20 0.30 -11.92
C PRO A 261 -4.21 1.23 -10.70
N MET A 262 -5.39 1.63 -10.25
CA MET A 262 -5.54 2.33 -8.99
C MET A 262 -5.00 1.46 -7.83
N ILE A 263 -4.10 2.03 -7.02
CA ILE A 263 -3.44 1.31 -5.93
C ILE A 263 -4.23 1.51 -4.64
N GLY A 264 -4.63 0.41 -4.01
CA GLY A 264 -5.22 0.41 -2.68
C GLY A 264 -4.13 0.36 -1.60
N PHE A 265 -3.93 1.45 -0.87
CA PHE A 265 -2.98 1.50 0.25
C PHE A 265 -3.69 1.18 1.56
N PHE A 266 -3.28 0.08 2.21
CA PHE A 266 -3.72 -0.35 3.53
C PHE A 266 -2.61 -0.17 4.58
N GLY A 267 -1.35 -0.19 4.15
CA GLY A 267 -0.18 0.05 4.99
C GLY A 267 0.02 1.54 5.29
N TRP A 268 0.68 1.81 6.41
CA TRP A 268 0.96 3.16 6.88
C TRP A 268 2.09 3.83 6.09
N GLY A 269 1.89 5.08 5.71
CA GLY A 269 2.98 5.89 5.14
C GLY A 269 3.49 5.44 3.77
N SER A 270 2.89 4.43 3.17
CA SER A 270 3.25 4.00 1.81
C SER A 270 2.73 4.98 0.77
N ASP A 271 3.49 5.17 -0.29
CA ASP A 271 3.24 6.22 -1.28
C ASP A 271 3.59 5.72 -2.69
N LEU A 272 3.02 6.38 -3.71
CA LEU A 272 3.33 6.16 -5.11
C LEU A 272 4.15 7.34 -5.64
N LYS A 273 5.33 7.04 -6.17
CA LYS A 273 6.14 7.99 -6.93
C LYS A 273 6.11 7.61 -8.41
N VAL A 274 5.57 8.49 -9.23
CA VAL A 274 5.64 8.35 -10.69
C VAL A 274 6.92 9.04 -11.16
N LEU A 275 7.81 8.30 -11.81
CA LEU A 275 8.99 8.89 -12.45
C LEU A 275 8.57 9.47 -13.81
N PRO A 276 9.15 10.63 -14.21
CA PRO A 276 8.95 11.13 -15.55
C PRO A 276 9.46 10.11 -16.59
N LEU A 277 8.79 10.05 -17.73
CA LEU A 277 9.21 9.22 -18.85
C LEU A 277 10.62 9.70 -19.28
N GLU A 278 11.68 8.95 -18.96
CA GLU A 278 12.95 9.15 -19.63
C GLU A 278 12.84 8.57 -21.04
N LEU A 279 12.52 9.41 -22.01
CA LEU A 279 12.67 9.03 -23.41
C LEU A 279 14.14 8.67 -23.62
N PRO A 280 14.46 7.48 -24.22
CA PRO A 280 15.82 7.16 -24.56
C PRO A 280 16.37 8.30 -25.46
N PRO A 281 17.66 8.64 -25.35
CA PRO A 281 18.24 9.64 -26.22
C PRO A 281 17.99 9.22 -27.67
N VAL A 282 17.08 9.93 -28.32
CA VAL A 282 16.77 9.72 -29.74
C VAL A 282 18.03 10.14 -30.49
N VAL A 283 18.81 9.15 -30.96
CA VAL A 283 19.77 9.39 -32.04
C VAL A 283 18.92 9.74 -33.27
N PRO A 284 18.93 11.00 -33.72
CA PRO A 284 18.04 11.38 -34.80
C PRO A 284 18.46 10.70 -36.09
N PRO A 285 17.56 10.00 -36.80
CA PRO A 285 17.75 9.87 -38.22
C PRO A 285 17.56 11.28 -38.79
N ALA A 286 18.47 11.72 -39.65
CA ALA A 286 18.38 12.99 -40.34
C ALA A 286 17.08 13.07 -41.14
N VAL A 287 16.06 13.72 -40.61
CA VAL A 287 14.83 14.07 -41.33
C VAL A 287 14.54 15.56 -41.08
N LYS A 288 14.54 16.31 -42.15
CA LYS A 288 14.08 17.68 -42.23
C LYS A 288 12.59 17.74 -41.87
N GLY A 289 12.25 18.56 -40.84
CA GLY A 289 10.87 18.92 -40.54
C GLY A 289 10.75 19.42 -39.09
N SER A 290 10.52 20.73 -38.94
CA SER A 290 10.43 21.47 -37.69
C SER A 290 9.42 20.85 -36.69
N SER A 291 9.91 20.33 -35.56
CA SER A 291 9.16 20.26 -34.32
C SER A 291 9.90 21.11 -33.29
N LYS A 292 9.18 22.03 -32.65
CA LYS A 292 9.67 22.88 -31.58
C LYS A 292 10.13 21.97 -30.42
N PRO A 293 11.35 22.14 -29.87
CA PRO A 293 11.78 21.34 -28.72
C PRO A 293 10.84 21.56 -27.54
N GLU A 294 10.46 20.51 -26.83
CA GLU A 294 9.74 20.67 -25.56
C GLU A 294 10.60 21.45 -24.58
N PRO A 295 10.01 22.42 -23.86
CA PRO A 295 10.75 23.27 -22.95
C PRO A 295 11.28 22.42 -21.76
N VAL A 296 12.60 22.47 -21.53
CA VAL A 296 13.24 21.91 -20.35
C VAL A 296 13.13 22.95 -19.23
N TYR A 297 12.29 22.68 -18.23
CA TYR A 297 12.12 23.55 -17.08
C TYR A 297 13.23 23.32 -16.06
N LYS A 298 13.73 24.41 -15.45
CA LYS A 298 14.76 24.35 -14.41
C LYS A 298 14.11 24.14 -13.04
N ALA A 299 14.81 23.41 -12.15
CA ALA A 299 14.49 23.41 -10.74
C ALA A 299 14.89 24.72 -10.07
N LEU A 300 14.15 25.13 -9.04
CA LEU A 300 14.46 26.31 -8.24
C LEU A 300 14.55 25.93 -6.75
N ASN A 301 15.69 26.26 -6.14
CA ASN A 301 15.88 26.15 -4.70
C ASN A 301 15.90 27.54 -4.08
N ILE A 302 15.04 27.79 -3.10
CA ILE A 302 14.95 29.06 -2.37
C ILE A 302 15.49 28.80 -0.96
N SER A 303 16.63 29.44 -0.66
CA SER A 303 17.33 29.34 0.60
C SER A 303 17.57 30.71 1.20
N LYS A 304 18.08 30.79 2.41
CA LYS A 304 18.43 32.05 3.08
C LYS A 304 19.43 32.87 2.27
N SER A 305 20.28 32.23 1.49
CA SER A 305 21.28 32.87 0.62
C SER A 305 20.75 33.28 -0.76
N SER A 306 19.49 32.97 -1.09
CA SER A 306 18.91 33.34 -2.37
C SER A 306 18.84 34.86 -2.54
N SER A 307 19.10 35.34 -3.77
CA SER A 307 19.12 36.77 -4.10
C SER A 307 17.76 37.45 -3.99
N SER A 308 16.68 36.66 -4.04
CA SER A 308 15.30 37.11 -3.83
C SER A 308 14.46 35.96 -3.25
N HIS A 309 13.56 36.31 -2.35
CA HIS A 309 12.53 35.41 -1.84
C HIS A 309 11.14 35.75 -2.46
N VAL A 310 11.10 36.71 -3.37
CA VAL A 310 9.94 36.99 -4.21
C VAL A 310 10.26 36.60 -5.64
N ILE A 311 9.55 35.59 -6.14
CA ILE A 311 9.69 35.09 -7.52
C ILE A 311 8.41 35.46 -8.26
N ASP A 312 8.54 36.27 -9.30
CA ASP A 312 7.41 36.69 -10.13
C ASP A 312 7.58 36.20 -11.56
N GLY A 313 6.69 35.30 -11.94
CA GLY A 313 6.72 34.63 -13.24
C GLY A 313 7.72 33.46 -13.29
N GLY A 314 7.66 32.76 -14.40
CA GLY A 314 8.55 31.63 -14.71
C GLY A 314 7.87 30.27 -14.60
N GLU A 315 8.52 29.33 -15.28
CA GLU A 315 8.11 27.93 -15.30
C GLU A 315 9.25 27.08 -14.76
N TYR A 316 8.93 26.24 -13.77
CA TYR A 316 9.91 25.43 -13.05
C TYR A 316 9.46 23.97 -13.06
N SER A 317 10.43 23.04 -13.14
CA SER A 317 10.13 21.62 -12.96
C SER A 317 9.61 21.36 -11.54
N TYR A 318 10.36 21.75 -10.54
CA TYR A 318 9.95 21.76 -9.13
C TYR A 318 10.57 22.95 -8.39
N ILE A 319 9.99 23.29 -7.24
CA ILE A 319 10.54 24.32 -6.35
C ILE A 319 10.73 23.71 -4.96
N THR A 320 11.90 23.97 -4.37
CA THR A 320 12.19 23.63 -2.98
C THR A 320 12.44 24.91 -2.18
N ILE A 321 11.70 25.09 -1.10
CA ILE A 321 11.96 26.11 -0.07
C ILE A 321 12.76 25.42 1.01
N GLU A 322 14.06 25.76 1.05
CA GLU A 322 15.05 25.06 1.85
C GLU A 322 14.88 25.33 3.35
N LYS A 323 15.30 24.35 4.17
CA LYS A 323 15.20 24.44 5.64
C LYS A 323 16.04 25.56 6.26
N ASP A 324 17.11 26.03 5.59
CA ASP A 324 17.97 27.11 6.06
C ASP A 324 17.29 28.47 5.96
N LEU A 325 16.16 28.58 5.26
CA LEU A 325 15.31 29.76 5.27
C LEU A 325 14.71 30.02 6.65
N ASP A 326 14.61 28.99 7.48
CA ASP A 326 14.05 29.02 8.85
C ASP A 326 12.62 29.59 8.86
N ASP A 327 12.36 30.72 9.51
CA ASP A 327 11.05 31.40 9.56
C ASP A 327 10.92 32.51 8.51
N GLY A 328 11.77 32.54 7.48
CA GLY A 328 11.76 33.56 6.42
C GLY A 328 10.52 33.48 5.52
N ASP A 329 10.21 34.60 4.88
CA ASP A 329 9.06 34.74 3.99
C ASP A 329 9.43 34.41 2.54
N VAL A 330 8.51 33.74 1.83
CA VAL A 330 8.61 33.47 0.39
C VAL A 330 7.30 33.86 -0.30
N THR A 331 7.41 34.50 -1.45
CA THR A 331 6.28 34.80 -2.31
C THR A 331 6.54 34.31 -3.73
N LEU A 332 5.66 33.44 -4.23
CA LEU A 332 5.64 33.02 -5.63
C LEU A 332 4.42 33.64 -6.30
N LYS A 333 4.66 34.43 -7.37
CA LYS A 333 3.61 35.10 -8.15
C LYS A 333 3.65 34.67 -9.61
N ASN A 334 2.51 34.37 -10.19
CA ASN A 334 2.41 34.02 -11.62
C ASN A 334 3.35 32.86 -12.04
N VAL A 335 3.64 31.94 -11.12
CA VAL A 335 4.61 30.86 -11.32
C VAL A 335 3.89 29.58 -11.72
N THR A 336 4.44 28.87 -12.70
CA THR A 336 4.01 27.52 -13.07
C THR A 336 5.03 26.49 -12.54
N ILE A 337 4.57 25.53 -11.73
CA ILE A 337 5.36 24.41 -11.23
C ILE A 337 4.80 23.14 -11.86
N HIS A 338 5.61 22.49 -12.70
CA HIS A 338 5.21 21.32 -13.48
C HIS A 338 5.18 20.02 -12.68
N ASP A 339 5.90 19.97 -11.54
CA ASP A 339 5.93 18.88 -10.59
C ASP A 339 5.58 19.40 -9.18
N ASN A 340 6.39 19.19 -8.17
CA ASN A 340 6.07 19.41 -6.76
C ASN A 340 6.64 20.73 -6.21
N LEU A 341 5.95 21.29 -5.21
CA LEU A 341 6.46 22.32 -4.32
C LEU A 341 6.81 21.69 -2.97
N LEU A 342 8.10 21.68 -2.61
CA LEU A 342 8.59 21.16 -1.34
C LEU A 342 8.88 22.33 -0.38
N ILE A 343 8.25 22.32 0.80
CA ILE A 343 8.36 23.37 1.83
C ILE A 343 9.05 22.79 3.05
N GLN A 344 10.32 23.11 3.24
CA GLN A 344 11.13 22.69 4.39
C GLN A 344 11.53 23.87 5.30
N GLY A 345 11.25 25.10 4.87
CA GLY A 345 11.45 26.34 5.60
C GLY A 345 10.19 27.20 5.58
N GLY A 346 10.29 28.44 6.09
CA GLY A 346 9.19 29.40 6.17
C GLY A 346 8.50 29.45 7.52
N GLY A 347 7.97 30.60 7.91
CA GLY A 347 7.32 30.84 9.19
C GLY A 347 5.80 30.88 9.11
N SER A 348 5.17 31.25 10.23
CA SER A 348 3.70 31.33 10.39
C SER A 348 3.04 32.43 9.55
N ASN A 349 3.82 33.29 8.91
CA ASN A 349 3.36 34.32 7.99
C ASN A 349 3.83 34.09 6.55
N SER A 350 4.45 32.97 6.26
CA SER A 350 5.19 32.72 5.03
C SER A 350 4.55 31.67 4.12
N ILE A 351 5.05 31.63 2.93
CA ILE A 351 4.74 30.91 1.71
C ILE A 351 3.45 31.40 1.09
N HIS A 352 3.59 32.53 0.39
CA HIS A 352 2.50 33.11 -0.39
C HIS A 352 2.55 32.61 -1.84
N LEU A 353 1.45 32.03 -2.30
CA LEU A 353 1.24 31.62 -3.69
C LEU A 353 0.15 32.49 -4.30
N GLU A 354 0.53 33.35 -5.24
CA GLU A 354 -0.38 34.30 -5.90
C GLU A 354 -0.49 33.96 -7.40
N ASN A 355 -1.66 33.58 -7.87
CA ASN A 355 -1.91 33.26 -9.28
C ASN A 355 -0.93 32.17 -9.81
N CYS A 356 -0.63 31.14 -9.01
CA CYS A 356 0.26 30.08 -9.38
C CYS A 356 -0.49 28.86 -9.93
N LYS A 357 0.22 28.06 -10.74
CA LYS A 357 -0.26 26.78 -11.25
C LYS A 357 0.70 25.66 -10.78
N ILE A 358 0.18 24.68 -10.07
CA ILE A 358 0.95 23.55 -9.55
C ILE A 358 0.33 22.27 -10.10
N SER A 359 1.10 21.51 -10.89
CA SER A 359 0.61 20.27 -11.50
C SER A 359 0.78 19.07 -10.57
N GLY A 360 1.77 19.09 -9.69
CA GLY A 360 2.04 18.06 -8.69
C GLY A 360 1.46 18.38 -7.31
N GLU A 361 2.18 17.97 -6.28
CA GLU A 361 1.78 18.12 -4.87
C GLU A 361 2.52 19.26 -4.17
N VAL A 362 1.88 19.83 -3.15
CA VAL A 362 2.56 20.71 -2.18
C VAL A 362 2.87 19.86 -0.93
N ARG A 363 4.15 19.78 -0.57
CA ARG A 363 4.62 19.00 0.59
C ARG A 363 5.16 19.93 1.66
N MET A 364 4.54 19.89 2.86
CA MET A 364 4.92 20.69 4.01
C MET A 364 5.70 19.82 4.98
N GLU A 365 7.05 19.98 5.01
CA GLU A 365 7.99 19.09 5.70
C GLU A 365 8.95 19.84 6.65
N LYS A 366 8.62 21.06 7.07
CA LYS A 366 9.44 21.82 8.01
C LYS A 366 9.43 21.14 9.38
N SER A 367 10.57 20.69 9.86
CA SER A 367 10.70 19.85 11.06
C SER A 367 10.94 20.60 12.37
N ALA A 368 11.22 21.91 12.34
CA ALA A 368 11.54 22.71 13.53
C ALA A 368 11.12 24.16 13.35
N GLY A 369 10.91 24.89 14.46
CA GLY A 369 10.48 26.30 14.47
C GLY A 369 8.97 26.46 14.36
N GLU A 370 8.51 27.65 13.96
CA GLU A 370 7.10 27.96 13.75
C GLU A 370 6.52 27.14 12.57
N PRO A 371 5.27 26.66 12.67
CA PRO A 371 4.60 25.99 11.56
C PRO A 371 4.52 26.89 10.33
N PRO A 372 4.97 26.43 9.14
CA PRO A 372 4.86 27.23 7.94
C PRO A 372 3.40 27.40 7.53
N ARG A 373 3.06 28.59 7.04
CA ARG A 373 1.76 28.87 6.48
C ARG A 373 1.81 28.79 4.95
N LEU A 374 0.98 27.96 4.36
CA LEU A 374 0.66 27.98 2.94
C LEU A 374 -0.52 28.93 2.71
N HIS A 375 -0.25 30.08 2.14
CA HIS A 375 -1.24 31.11 1.89
C HIS A 375 -1.52 31.22 0.39
N LEU A 376 -2.78 31.01 -0.01
CA LEU A 376 -3.20 30.85 -1.39
C LEU A 376 -4.08 32.03 -1.82
N THR A 377 -3.69 32.67 -2.94
CA THR A 377 -4.50 33.70 -3.63
C THR A 377 -4.60 33.33 -5.10
N LYS A 378 -5.80 33.08 -5.61
CA LYS A 378 -6.06 32.63 -7.00
C LYS A 378 -5.20 31.43 -7.42
N THR A 379 -4.92 30.54 -6.48
CA THR A 379 -4.01 29.42 -6.66
C THR A 379 -4.68 28.11 -6.21
N PRO A 380 -5.34 27.38 -7.12
CA PRO A 380 -5.89 26.07 -6.80
C PRO A 380 -4.79 25.03 -6.62
N VAL A 381 -4.96 24.14 -5.65
CA VAL A 381 -3.99 23.09 -5.33
C VAL A 381 -4.67 21.73 -5.38
N GLY A 382 -4.10 20.80 -6.15
CA GLY A 382 -4.63 19.44 -6.30
C GLY A 382 -4.48 18.61 -5.01
N LYS A 383 -3.27 18.62 -4.41
CA LYS A 383 -2.98 17.87 -3.18
C LYS A 383 -1.95 18.59 -2.32
N VAL A 384 -2.21 18.61 -1.00
CA VAL A 384 -1.26 19.06 0.02
C VAL A 384 -0.97 17.89 0.96
N ILE A 385 0.30 17.59 1.22
CA ILE A 385 0.75 16.63 2.21
C ILE A 385 1.39 17.37 3.37
N VAL A 386 0.81 17.21 4.55
CA VAL A 386 1.28 17.84 5.80
C VAL A 386 2.02 16.77 6.62
N ARG A 387 3.35 16.74 6.55
CA ARG A 387 4.19 15.78 7.30
C ARG A 387 4.61 16.30 8.67
N ASN A 388 4.66 17.62 8.82
CA ASN A 388 4.97 18.34 10.06
C ASN A 388 3.93 19.42 10.27
N PRO A 389 3.76 19.97 11.47
CA PRO A 389 2.73 20.97 11.76
C PRO A 389 2.69 22.10 10.75
N ALA A 390 1.51 22.43 10.24
CA ALA A 390 1.35 23.41 9.17
C ALA A 390 0.03 24.19 9.25
N ILE A 391 0.01 25.35 8.60
CA ILE A 391 -1.17 26.22 8.48
C ILE A 391 -1.55 26.32 7.01
N ILE A 392 -2.84 26.20 6.69
CA ILE A 392 -3.39 26.39 5.33
C ILE A 392 -4.43 27.50 5.38
N GLU A 393 -4.29 28.47 4.50
CA GLU A 393 -5.14 29.65 4.42
C GLU A 393 -5.35 30.05 2.96
N ALA A 394 -6.56 30.45 2.57
CA ALA A 394 -6.86 30.99 1.26
C ALA A 394 -7.73 32.24 1.35
N ASP A 395 -7.47 33.21 0.47
CA ASP A 395 -8.17 34.48 0.42
C ASP A 395 -9.40 34.48 -0.48
N ASP A 396 -9.55 33.49 -1.35
CA ASP A 396 -10.59 33.46 -2.36
C ASP A 396 -11.05 32.05 -2.73
N ALA A 397 -12.25 31.95 -3.26
CA ALA A 397 -12.86 30.70 -3.68
C ALA A 397 -12.16 30.03 -4.89
N ALA A 398 -11.32 30.73 -5.64
CA ALA A 398 -10.55 30.15 -6.74
C ALA A 398 -9.35 29.34 -6.23
N SER A 399 -8.94 29.57 -4.98
CA SER A 399 -7.86 28.86 -4.30
C SER A 399 -8.34 27.56 -3.62
N LEU A 400 -9.14 26.76 -4.34
CA LEU A 400 -9.63 25.47 -3.85
C LEU A 400 -8.49 24.48 -3.62
N VAL A 401 -8.43 23.87 -2.43
CA VAL A 401 -7.58 22.73 -2.14
C VAL A 401 -8.41 21.44 -2.27
N LYS A 402 -8.09 20.60 -3.27
CA LYS A 402 -8.88 19.38 -3.50
C LYS A 402 -8.68 18.34 -2.40
N ASN A 403 -7.42 18.05 -2.05
CA ASN A 403 -7.11 17.03 -1.06
C ASN A 403 -6.02 17.51 -0.11
N ILE A 404 -6.20 17.28 1.19
CA ILE A 404 -5.16 17.41 2.22
C ILE A 404 -4.96 16.04 2.86
N GLU A 405 -3.72 15.58 2.89
CA GLU A 405 -3.30 14.44 3.66
C GLU A 405 -2.53 14.94 4.89
N ALA A 406 -3.20 14.99 6.03
CA ALA A 406 -2.62 15.45 7.29
C ALA A 406 -2.00 14.28 8.06
N ARG A 407 -0.66 14.24 8.10
CA ARG A 407 0.14 13.28 8.89
C ARG A 407 0.64 13.88 10.19
N SER A 408 0.38 15.16 10.43
CA SER A 408 0.74 15.93 11.61
C SER A 408 -0.31 17.02 11.84
N ASP A 409 -0.12 17.82 12.87
CA ASP A 409 -1.06 18.86 13.26
C ASP A 409 -1.32 19.86 12.11
N LEU A 410 -2.60 20.17 11.93
CA LEU A 410 -3.07 21.02 10.86
C LEU A 410 -3.94 22.15 11.40
N ILE A 411 -3.64 23.37 10.98
CA ILE A 411 -4.50 24.53 11.21
C ILE A 411 -5.07 24.97 9.86
N VAL A 412 -6.38 25.05 9.76
CA VAL A 412 -7.10 25.63 8.60
C VAL A 412 -7.73 26.92 9.08
N ARG A 413 -7.45 28.03 8.37
CA ARG A 413 -8.03 29.33 8.65
C ARG A 413 -8.33 30.11 7.37
N GLY A 414 -9.01 31.24 7.49
CA GLY A 414 -9.46 32.04 6.36
C GLY A 414 -10.90 31.73 5.95
N GLU A 415 -11.78 32.74 5.94
CA GLU A 415 -13.21 32.59 5.66
C GLU A 415 -13.48 32.04 4.25
N GLN A 416 -12.59 32.32 3.30
CA GLN A 416 -12.71 31.87 1.90
C GLN A 416 -11.98 30.55 1.63
N THR A 417 -11.30 29.99 2.65
CA THR A 417 -10.59 28.70 2.49
C THR A 417 -11.57 27.59 2.21
N SER A 418 -11.45 26.97 1.04
CA SER A 418 -12.30 25.87 0.60
C SER A 418 -11.48 24.61 0.37
N ILE A 419 -11.89 23.52 1.01
CA ILE A 419 -11.20 22.23 0.96
C ILE A 419 -12.21 21.13 0.65
N ASP A 420 -11.97 20.37 -0.41
CA ASP A 420 -12.82 19.26 -0.77
C ASP A 420 -12.70 18.07 0.18
N ASN A 421 -11.45 17.67 0.51
CA ASN A 421 -11.23 16.49 1.35
C ASN A 421 -10.02 16.68 2.26
N ILE A 422 -10.17 16.31 3.55
CA ILE A 422 -9.08 16.21 4.52
C ILE A 422 -9.03 14.77 5.00
N GLU A 423 -7.91 14.10 4.80
CA GLU A 423 -7.62 12.78 5.34
C GLU A 423 -6.56 12.89 6.44
N VAL A 424 -6.88 12.47 7.65
CA VAL A 424 -5.95 12.50 8.79
C VAL A 424 -5.36 11.12 8.99
N LYS A 425 -4.05 10.99 8.70
CA LYS A 425 -3.32 9.71 8.66
C LYS A 425 -1.92 9.87 9.26
N ALA A 426 -1.77 9.92 10.57
CA ALA A 426 -0.44 9.98 11.20
C ALA A 426 0.21 8.59 11.32
N ALA A 427 1.53 8.54 11.36
CA ALA A 427 2.28 7.32 11.64
C ALA A 427 2.18 6.95 13.14
N ASN A 428 2.30 5.65 13.45
CA ASN A 428 2.45 5.13 14.81
C ASN A 428 1.34 5.49 15.79
N GLU A 429 0.08 5.56 15.35
CA GLU A 429 -1.07 5.91 16.22
C GLU A 429 -0.92 7.26 16.96
N THR A 430 -0.03 8.11 16.50
CA THR A 430 0.14 9.45 17.06
C THR A 430 -1.14 10.24 16.88
N SER A 431 -1.63 10.86 17.95
CA SER A 431 -2.79 11.73 17.88
C SER A 431 -2.48 12.99 17.09
N VAL A 432 -3.35 13.34 16.16
CA VAL A 432 -3.24 14.56 15.34
C VAL A 432 -4.25 15.59 15.83
N ALA A 433 -3.81 16.82 15.98
CA ALA A 433 -4.69 17.96 16.26
C ALA A 433 -5.05 18.66 14.94
N VAL A 434 -6.34 18.77 14.63
CA VAL A 434 -6.85 19.56 13.53
C VAL A 434 -7.63 20.75 14.09
N SER A 435 -7.12 21.95 13.88
CA SER A 435 -7.77 23.20 14.28
C SER A 435 -8.41 23.87 13.08
N LEU A 436 -9.72 24.00 13.10
CA LEU A 436 -10.50 24.66 12.07
C LEU A 436 -10.98 26.00 12.60
N GLU A 437 -10.31 27.06 12.22
CA GLU A 437 -10.68 28.40 12.69
C GLU A 437 -11.84 28.98 11.88
N ASN A 438 -11.76 28.83 10.55
CA ASN A 438 -12.77 29.24 9.57
C ASN A 438 -12.70 28.31 8.35
N GLY A 439 -13.56 28.57 7.33
CA GLY A 439 -13.49 27.94 6.01
C GLY A 439 -14.60 26.92 5.77
N HIS A 440 -14.57 26.32 4.59
CA HIS A 440 -15.55 25.36 4.12
C HIS A 440 -14.86 24.03 3.79
N ILE A 441 -15.18 22.99 4.55
CA ILE A 441 -14.65 21.64 4.37
C ILE A 441 -15.79 20.73 3.91
N ARG A 442 -15.69 20.21 2.68
CA ARG A 442 -16.71 19.31 2.16
C ARG A 442 -16.69 17.96 2.86
N GLN A 443 -15.50 17.41 3.10
CA GLN A 443 -15.35 16.12 3.77
C GLN A 443 -14.08 16.06 4.61
N MET A 444 -14.17 15.47 5.80
CA MET A 444 -13.02 15.10 6.61
C MET A 444 -13.13 13.64 7.01
N HIS A 445 -12.05 12.89 6.84
CA HIS A 445 -11.96 11.49 7.23
C HIS A 445 -10.74 11.28 8.13
N THR A 446 -10.95 10.75 9.34
CA THR A 446 -9.87 10.51 10.30
C THR A 446 -9.60 9.02 10.41
N PHE A 447 -8.35 8.62 10.16
CA PHE A 447 -7.88 7.24 10.22
C PHE A 447 -7.01 6.96 11.44
N THR A 448 -6.63 8.01 12.17
CA THR A 448 -5.82 7.97 13.41
C THR A 448 -6.54 8.67 14.52
N PRO A 449 -6.14 8.47 15.80
CA PRO A 449 -6.65 9.26 16.90
C PRO A 449 -6.54 10.75 16.58
N THR A 450 -7.68 11.44 16.54
CA THR A 450 -7.72 12.82 16.07
C THR A 450 -8.51 13.68 17.05
N THR A 451 -7.96 14.85 17.39
CA THR A 451 -8.69 15.90 18.10
C THR A 451 -9.03 17.00 17.09
N VAL A 452 -10.32 17.23 16.84
CA VAL A 452 -10.79 18.31 15.96
C VAL A 452 -11.36 19.42 16.82
N SER A 453 -10.73 20.61 16.73
CA SER A 453 -11.25 21.85 17.32
C SER A 453 -11.84 22.71 16.20
N ASN A 454 -13.14 23.01 16.26
CA ASN A 454 -13.82 23.81 15.24
C ASN A 454 -14.39 25.08 15.83
N ARG A 455 -13.84 26.24 15.50
CA ARG A 455 -14.38 27.53 15.96
C ARG A 455 -15.56 28.00 15.13
N SER A 456 -15.40 28.05 13.78
CA SER A 456 -16.43 28.57 12.90
C SER A 456 -16.43 27.98 11.50
N ALA A 457 -15.64 26.93 11.22
CA ALA A 457 -15.63 26.30 9.89
C ALA A 457 -16.93 25.52 9.62
N GLU A 458 -17.37 25.51 8.38
CA GLU A 458 -18.46 24.67 7.91
C GLU A 458 -17.90 23.32 7.44
N ILE A 459 -18.35 22.23 8.05
CA ILE A 459 -17.97 20.86 7.69
C ILE A 459 -19.23 20.16 7.20
N ALA A 460 -19.23 19.74 5.92
CA ALA A 460 -20.39 19.06 5.37
C ALA A 460 -20.47 17.58 5.77
N ALA A 461 -19.32 16.88 5.85
CA ALA A 461 -19.23 15.50 6.31
C ALA A 461 -17.99 15.24 7.16
N LEU A 462 -18.15 14.49 8.24
CA LEU A 462 -17.07 14.06 9.13
C LEU A 462 -17.19 12.56 9.37
N LEU A 463 -16.19 11.81 8.93
CA LEU A 463 -16.13 10.35 9.01
C LEU A 463 -14.99 9.96 9.95
N ALA A 464 -15.29 9.17 10.97
CA ALA A 464 -14.29 8.68 11.91
C ALA A 464 -13.98 7.21 11.66
N GLY A 465 -12.76 6.92 11.26
CA GLY A 465 -12.20 5.56 11.16
C GLY A 465 -11.38 5.17 12.38
N SER A 466 -11.17 6.09 13.34
CA SER A 466 -10.42 5.91 14.59
C SER A 466 -11.03 6.77 15.70
N GLN A 467 -10.40 6.78 16.88
CA GLN A 467 -10.84 7.61 18.01
C GLN A 467 -10.87 9.09 17.62
N LEU A 468 -12.04 9.71 17.74
CA LEU A 468 -12.27 11.11 17.42
C LEU A 468 -12.70 11.89 18.67
N THR A 469 -11.96 12.96 18.97
CA THR A 469 -12.32 13.90 20.03
C THR A 469 -12.72 15.22 19.39
N LEU A 470 -13.95 15.67 19.65
CA LEU A 470 -14.47 16.94 19.15
C LEU A 470 -14.40 17.99 20.27
N ARG A 471 -13.83 19.15 19.96
CA ARG A 471 -13.73 20.29 20.89
C ARG A 471 -14.26 21.53 20.21
N GLU A 472 -15.12 22.27 20.89
CA GLU A 472 -15.71 23.54 20.45
C GLU A 472 -16.49 23.48 19.12
N GLY A 473 -17.50 24.33 18.94
CA GLY A 473 -18.16 24.58 17.65
C GLY A 473 -19.24 23.59 17.21
N ARG A 474 -19.65 23.75 15.95
CA ARG A 474 -20.69 22.94 15.33
C ARG A 474 -20.08 21.87 14.45
N PHE A 475 -20.55 20.63 14.58
CA PHE A 475 -20.16 19.50 13.78
C PHE A 475 -21.38 18.90 13.07
N PRO A 476 -21.23 18.33 11.88
CA PRO A 476 -22.29 17.56 11.24
C PRO A 476 -22.69 16.40 12.17
N ARG A 477 -23.97 16.02 12.15
CA ARG A 477 -24.41 14.82 12.87
C ARG A 477 -23.67 13.62 12.30
N SER A 478 -22.97 12.87 13.17
CA SER A 478 -22.34 11.63 12.76
C SER A 478 -23.39 10.67 12.22
N GLU A 479 -23.31 10.29 10.97
CA GLU A 479 -23.94 9.06 10.52
C GLU A 479 -23.09 7.91 11.05
N GLU A 480 -23.40 7.43 12.25
CA GLU A 480 -22.96 6.12 12.69
C GLU A 480 -23.59 5.09 11.74
N ARG A 481 -22.79 4.54 10.85
CA ARG A 481 -23.16 3.29 10.20
C ARG A 481 -23.10 2.20 11.27
N ARG A 482 -24.29 1.83 11.74
CA ARG A 482 -24.55 0.62 12.54
C ARG A 482 -24.18 -0.63 11.75
#